data_b44babffe8de43e9d09f5ef95b2b6da0
#
_entry.id   b44babffe8de43e9d09f5ef95b2b6da0
#
_cell.length_a   1.000
_cell.length_b   1.000
_cell.length_c   1.000
_cell.angle_alpha   90.00
_cell.angle_beta   90.00
_cell.angle_gamma   90.00
#
_symmetry.space_group_name_H-M   'P 1'
#
loop_
_entity.id
_entity.type
_entity.pdbx_description
1 polymer ?
#
loop_
_entity_poly.entity_id
_entity_poly.type
_entity_poly.pdbx_seq_one_letter_code
_entity_poly.pdbx_strand_id
1 'polypeptide(L)'
;ELSCASNSDELLLQRQQLLASGKDDKGGVLRSRIHKEQRQIAIENFDLDKANKVLDVLAKNDTWQIPTLTLNTASKRRPFATKEWQESFTYLPKNVQEQWLNYINNLKKTEVTPFNEKYSKWMFDMTKRVHDKGIKIMAGTDTPIYFLTPGRSLHEELAVLVEAGLSPLEAIKAATKNPAEYFNLENELGSIAKNNWADLVILDANPLVDINNTKKINAVIKQGNYFDRTQLDLLLDQLKTTK
;
A
#
# COMPACT_ATOMS: atom_id res chain seq x y z
N GLU A 1 -12.49 10.11 0.77
CA GLU A 1 -12.61 11.19 -0.22
C GLU A 1 -13.90 12.01 0.01
N LEU A 2 -15.08 11.38 0.10
CA LEU A 2 -16.38 12.06 0.12
C LEU A 2 -16.52 13.06 1.26
N SER A 3 -16.15 12.66 2.47
CA SER A 3 -16.27 13.50 3.66
C SER A 3 -15.35 14.74 3.62
N CYS A 4 -14.38 14.76 2.72
CA CYS A 4 -13.46 15.88 2.49
C CYS A 4 -13.87 16.78 1.30
N ALA A 5 -15.05 16.57 0.73
CA ALA A 5 -15.57 17.39 -0.38
C ALA A 5 -16.50 18.49 0.13
N SER A 6 -16.52 19.64 -0.56
CA SER A 6 -17.42 20.77 -0.21
C SER A 6 -18.90 20.35 -0.29
N ASN A 7 -19.24 19.46 -1.23
CA ASN A 7 -20.57 18.87 -1.40
C ASN A 7 -20.72 17.48 -0.75
N SER A 8 -20.03 17.23 0.36
CA SER A 8 -19.99 15.91 1.03
C SER A 8 -21.38 15.35 1.35
N ASP A 9 -22.32 16.20 1.78
CA ASP A 9 -23.66 15.75 2.21
C ASP A 9 -24.45 15.18 1.03
N GLU A 10 -24.38 15.84 -0.13
CA GLU A 10 -24.98 15.37 -1.38
C GLU A 10 -24.35 14.04 -1.82
N LEU A 11 -23.01 13.94 -1.82
CA LEU A 11 -22.30 12.72 -2.20
C LEU A 11 -22.58 11.55 -1.26
N LEU A 12 -22.74 11.80 0.04
CA LEU A 12 -23.10 10.77 1.02
C LEU A 12 -24.54 10.29 0.82
N LEU A 13 -25.48 11.20 0.52
CA LEU A 13 -26.85 10.82 0.18
C LEU A 13 -26.90 9.98 -1.10
N GLN A 14 -26.19 10.40 -2.16
CA GLN A 14 -26.08 9.61 -3.39
C GLN A 14 -25.47 8.23 -3.12
N ARG A 15 -24.46 8.13 -2.24
CA ARG A 15 -23.88 6.84 -1.83
C ARG A 15 -24.92 5.92 -1.19
N GLN A 16 -25.75 6.43 -0.31
CA GLN A 16 -26.84 5.65 0.29
C GLN A 16 -27.81 5.12 -0.77
N GLN A 17 -28.15 5.95 -1.74
CA GLN A 17 -29.04 5.56 -2.86
C GLN A 17 -28.37 4.48 -3.73
N LEU A 18 -27.09 4.63 -4.07
CA LEU A 18 -26.33 3.63 -4.83
C LEU A 18 -26.22 2.29 -4.10
N LEU A 19 -26.00 2.32 -2.78
CA LEU A 19 -25.98 1.13 -1.95
C LEU A 19 -27.36 0.44 -1.91
N ALA A 20 -28.43 1.22 -1.76
CA ALA A 20 -29.80 0.69 -1.73
C ALA A 20 -30.21 0.06 -3.08
N SER A 21 -29.88 0.71 -4.19
CA SER A 21 -30.18 0.22 -5.55
C SER A 21 -29.30 -0.97 -5.98
N GLY A 22 -28.11 -1.11 -5.41
CA GLY A 22 -27.13 -2.15 -5.73
C GLY A 22 -27.09 -3.31 -4.74
N LYS A 23 -28.08 -3.46 -3.87
CA LYS A 23 -28.09 -4.51 -2.82
C LYS A 23 -27.96 -5.93 -3.36
N ASP A 24 -28.38 -6.18 -4.60
CA ASP A 24 -28.29 -7.48 -5.27
C ASP A 24 -27.04 -7.60 -6.16
N ASP A 25 -26.22 -6.54 -6.28
CA ASP A 25 -24.97 -6.57 -7.01
C ASP A 25 -23.90 -7.35 -6.23
N LYS A 26 -22.97 -7.99 -6.97
CA LYS A 26 -21.75 -8.50 -6.35
C LYS A 26 -20.95 -7.32 -5.76
N GLY A 27 -20.46 -7.45 -4.52
CA GLY A 27 -19.81 -6.36 -3.78
C GLY A 27 -18.71 -5.63 -4.55
N GLY A 28 -17.89 -6.36 -5.33
CA GLY A 28 -16.85 -5.75 -6.18
C GLY A 28 -17.40 -4.89 -7.31
N VAL A 29 -18.54 -5.28 -7.91
CA VAL A 29 -19.22 -4.52 -8.97
C VAL A 29 -19.80 -3.23 -8.39
N LEU A 30 -20.50 -3.33 -7.27
CA LEU A 30 -21.07 -2.18 -6.56
C LEU A 30 -19.98 -1.18 -6.13
N ARG A 31 -18.89 -1.68 -5.53
CA ARG A 31 -17.74 -0.86 -5.15
C ARG A 31 -17.15 -0.10 -6.35
N SER A 32 -16.92 -0.80 -7.46
CA SER A 32 -16.36 -0.20 -8.68
C SER A 32 -17.26 0.89 -9.25
N ARG A 33 -18.58 0.67 -9.25
CA ARG A 33 -19.59 1.65 -9.68
C ARG A 33 -19.53 2.91 -8.80
N ILE A 34 -19.59 2.76 -7.49
CA ILE A 34 -19.53 3.87 -6.53
C ILE A 34 -18.24 4.68 -6.72
N HIS A 35 -17.10 4.01 -6.84
CA HIS A 35 -15.82 4.70 -7.05
C HIS A 35 -15.81 5.48 -8.37
N LYS A 36 -16.30 4.89 -9.45
CA LYS A 36 -16.37 5.55 -10.75
C LYS A 36 -17.26 6.79 -10.73
N GLU A 37 -18.42 6.73 -10.06
CA GLU A 37 -19.39 7.82 -10.06
C GLU A 37 -19.05 8.96 -9.09
N GLN A 38 -18.39 8.68 -7.97
CA GLN A 38 -18.24 9.64 -6.89
C GLN A 38 -16.82 10.13 -6.62
N ARG A 39 -15.80 9.27 -6.84
CA ARG A 39 -14.42 9.62 -6.46
C ARG A 39 -13.90 10.86 -7.16
N GLN A 40 -14.12 10.96 -8.47
CA GLN A 40 -13.66 12.12 -9.24
C GLN A 40 -14.33 13.40 -8.74
N ILE A 41 -15.65 13.37 -8.56
CA ILE A 41 -16.43 14.53 -8.08
C ILE A 41 -15.92 14.96 -6.69
N ALA A 42 -15.70 14.02 -5.78
CA ALA A 42 -15.23 14.32 -4.42
C ALA A 42 -13.83 14.98 -4.43
N ILE A 43 -12.93 14.53 -5.28
CA ILE A 43 -11.58 15.09 -5.37
C ILE A 43 -11.55 16.44 -6.10
N GLU A 44 -12.42 16.63 -7.07
CA GLU A 44 -12.58 17.93 -7.76
C GLU A 44 -13.16 19.01 -6.83
N ASN A 45 -13.99 18.61 -5.90
CA ASN A 45 -14.61 19.47 -4.88
C ASN A 45 -13.91 19.37 -3.50
N PHE A 46 -12.63 18.99 -3.46
CA PHE A 46 -11.90 18.87 -2.21
C PHE A 46 -11.92 20.18 -1.41
N ASP A 47 -12.26 20.04 -0.13
CA ASP A 47 -12.35 21.12 0.84
C ASP A 47 -11.38 20.85 2.01
N LEU A 48 -10.41 21.74 2.19
CA LEU A 48 -9.36 21.57 3.17
C LEU A 48 -9.89 21.64 4.62
N ASP A 49 -10.86 22.50 4.88
CA ASP A 49 -11.41 22.64 6.24
C ASP A 49 -12.22 21.41 6.65
N LYS A 50 -12.98 20.84 5.72
CA LYS A 50 -13.66 19.56 5.93
C LYS A 50 -12.65 18.43 6.11
N ALA A 51 -11.59 18.38 5.31
CA ALA A 51 -10.52 17.40 5.46
C ALA A 51 -9.85 17.49 6.83
N ASN A 52 -9.53 18.70 7.30
CA ASN A 52 -8.96 18.90 8.62
C ASN A 52 -9.89 18.41 9.73
N LYS A 53 -11.20 18.68 9.65
CA LYS A 53 -12.18 18.15 10.61
C LYS A 53 -12.22 16.62 10.63
N VAL A 54 -12.15 15.98 9.45
CA VAL A 54 -12.05 14.52 9.36
C VAL A 54 -10.78 14.02 10.05
N LEU A 55 -9.64 14.65 9.78
CA LEU A 55 -8.36 14.29 10.39
C LEU A 55 -8.38 14.48 11.92
N ASP A 56 -9.02 15.55 12.42
CA ASP A 56 -9.21 15.77 13.87
C ASP A 56 -10.00 14.62 14.51
N VAL A 57 -11.06 14.15 13.85
CA VAL A 57 -11.85 13.01 14.33
C VAL A 57 -11.02 11.73 14.33
N LEU A 58 -10.25 11.47 13.27
CA LEU A 58 -9.39 10.29 13.19
C LEU A 58 -8.31 10.31 14.28
N ALA A 59 -7.66 11.44 14.49
CA ALA A 59 -6.66 11.62 15.54
C ALA A 59 -7.25 11.43 16.94
N LYS A 60 -8.41 12.05 17.21
CA LYS A 60 -9.11 11.95 18.51
C LYS A 60 -9.50 10.50 18.86
N ASN A 61 -9.83 9.69 17.85
CA ASN A 61 -10.26 8.30 18.04
C ASN A 61 -9.10 7.30 17.88
N ASP A 62 -7.86 7.75 17.82
CA ASP A 62 -6.66 6.90 17.58
C ASP A 62 -6.85 5.93 16.40
N THR A 63 -7.43 6.44 15.31
CA THR A 63 -7.79 5.64 14.14
C THR A 63 -6.58 5.47 13.21
N TRP A 64 -6.06 4.26 13.10
CA TRP A 64 -4.94 3.94 12.23
C TRP A 64 -5.29 4.03 10.76
N GLN A 65 -4.33 4.45 9.93
CA GLN A 65 -4.50 4.55 8.49
C GLN A 65 -3.57 3.62 7.73
N ILE A 66 -4.11 2.97 6.70
CA ILE A 66 -3.35 2.13 5.77
C ILE A 66 -3.61 2.67 4.36
N PRO A 67 -2.77 3.58 3.84
CA PRO A 67 -3.06 4.29 2.59
C PRO A 67 -2.97 3.43 1.35
N THR A 68 -2.21 2.32 1.39
CA THR A 68 -2.04 1.39 0.26
C THR A 68 -1.69 2.14 -1.03
N LEU A 69 -0.67 2.99 -0.96
CA LEU A 69 -0.34 3.96 -2.01
C LEU A 69 0.09 3.28 -3.31
N THR A 70 0.83 2.18 -3.23
CA THR A 70 1.27 1.42 -4.42
C THR A 70 0.08 0.99 -5.27
N LEU A 71 -1.02 0.54 -4.66
CA LEU A 71 -2.25 0.19 -5.36
C LEU A 71 -3.00 1.44 -5.84
N ASN A 72 -3.28 2.36 -4.92
CA ASN A 72 -4.16 3.51 -5.20
C ASN A 72 -3.57 4.51 -6.19
N THR A 73 -2.24 4.55 -6.35
CA THR A 73 -1.56 5.41 -7.33
C THR A 73 -1.10 4.66 -8.59
N ALA A 74 -1.41 3.37 -8.71
CA ALA A 74 -0.92 2.51 -9.79
C ALA A 74 -1.30 3.00 -11.20
N SER A 75 -2.46 3.61 -11.36
CA SER A 75 -2.89 4.16 -12.65
C SER A 75 -1.95 5.25 -13.17
N LYS A 76 -1.34 6.05 -12.29
CA LYS A 76 -0.33 7.07 -12.62
C LYS A 76 1.09 6.47 -12.64
N ARG A 77 1.46 5.73 -11.61
CA ARG A 77 2.85 5.25 -11.39
C ARG A 77 3.22 4.06 -12.26
N ARG A 78 2.24 3.24 -12.64
CA ARG A 78 2.38 2.06 -13.52
C ARG A 78 3.49 1.10 -13.06
N PRO A 79 3.49 0.61 -11.80
CA PRO A 79 4.56 -0.24 -11.26
C PRO A 79 4.76 -1.51 -12.09
N PHE A 80 3.71 -2.02 -12.72
CA PHE A 80 3.71 -3.19 -13.61
C PHE A 80 4.48 -3.00 -14.93
N ALA A 81 4.95 -1.78 -15.22
CA ALA A 81 5.74 -1.49 -16.41
C ALA A 81 7.26 -1.54 -16.14
N THR A 82 7.68 -1.64 -14.87
CA THR A 82 9.10 -1.66 -14.49
C THR A 82 9.74 -3.03 -14.71
N LYS A 83 11.05 -3.05 -14.94
CA LYS A 83 11.83 -4.28 -15.08
C LYS A 83 11.81 -5.12 -13.79
N GLU A 84 11.96 -4.44 -12.67
CA GLU A 84 11.98 -5.06 -11.35
C GLU A 84 10.66 -5.76 -11.02
N TRP A 85 9.54 -5.18 -11.45
CA TRP A 85 8.25 -5.84 -11.32
C TRP A 85 8.21 -7.13 -12.16
N GLN A 86 8.70 -7.09 -13.41
CA GLN A 86 8.73 -8.26 -14.29
C GLN A 86 9.54 -9.40 -13.66
N GLU A 87 10.67 -9.09 -13.03
CA GLU A 87 11.48 -10.07 -12.31
C GLU A 87 10.70 -10.70 -11.15
N SER A 88 10.05 -9.90 -10.31
CA SER A 88 9.27 -10.41 -9.17
C SER A 88 8.06 -11.26 -9.60
N PHE A 89 7.50 -10.96 -10.76
CA PHE A 89 6.35 -11.67 -11.31
C PHE A 89 6.68 -13.12 -11.68
N THR A 90 7.94 -13.41 -12.02
CA THR A 90 8.40 -14.77 -12.36
C THR A 90 8.34 -15.76 -11.19
N TYR A 91 8.25 -15.26 -9.96
CA TYR A 91 8.12 -16.10 -8.76
C TYR A 91 6.68 -16.54 -8.44
N LEU A 92 5.70 -16.01 -9.15
CA LEU A 92 4.31 -16.43 -8.97
C LEU A 92 4.03 -17.77 -9.66
N PRO A 93 3.05 -18.56 -9.17
CA PRO A 93 2.57 -19.76 -9.88
C PRO A 93 2.12 -19.43 -11.32
N LYS A 94 2.38 -20.31 -12.27
CA LYS A 94 2.10 -20.07 -13.70
C LYS A 94 0.64 -19.70 -13.98
N ASN A 95 -0.30 -20.40 -13.37
CA ASN A 95 -1.73 -20.11 -13.51
C ASN A 95 -2.08 -18.68 -13.03
N VAL A 96 -1.42 -18.18 -11.99
CA VAL A 96 -1.57 -16.81 -11.51
C VAL A 96 -0.95 -15.82 -12.48
N GLN A 97 0.26 -16.14 -12.99
CA GLN A 97 0.91 -15.32 -14.02
C GLN A 97 0.01 -15.14 -15.25
N GLU A 98 -0.55 -16.21 -15.80
CA GLU A 98 -1.43 -16.18 -16.97
C GLU A 98 -2.70 -15.34 -16.71
N GLN A 99 -3.35 -15.57 -15.60
CA GLN A 99 -4.55 -14.82 -15.20
C GLN A 99 -4.28 -13.33 -15.06
N TRP A 100 -3.17 -12.97 -14.40
CA TRP A 100 -2.84 -11.56 -14.14
C TRP A 100 -2.27 -10.85 -15.36
N LEU A 101 -1.54 -11.56 -16.25
CA LEU A 101 -1.01 -10.98 -17.49
C LEU A 101 -2.11 -10.40 -18.37
N ASN A 102 -3.25 -11.07 -18.49
CA ASN A 102 -4.38 -10.55 -19.26
C ASN A 102 -4.88 -9.21 -18.73
N TYR A 103 -5.01 -9.09 -17.42
CA TYR A 103 -5.41 -7.84 -16.77
C TYR A 103 -4.34 -6.74 -16.95
N ILE A 104 -3.08 -7.07 -16.69
CA ILE A 104 -1.95 -6.14 -16.80
C ILE A 104 -1.76 -5.65 -18.24
N ASN A 105 -1.91 -6.52 -19.22
CA ASN A 105 -1.82 -6.15 -20.63
C ASN A 105 -2.93 -5.17 -21.03
N ASN A 106 -4.12 -5.28 -20.45
CA ASN A 106 -5.17 -4.29 -20.64
C ASN A 106 -4.82 -2.97 -19.95
N LEU A 107 -4.29 -3.00 -18.72
CA LEU A 107 -3.82 -1.78 -18.03
C LEU A 107 -2.71 -1.08 -18.81
N LYS A 108 -1.78 -1.82 -19.43
CA LYS A 108 -0.71 -1.23 -20.24
C LYS A 108 -1.21 -0.45 -21.45
N LYS A 109 -2.38 -0.79 -21.97
CA LYS A 109 -3.01 -0.09 -23.11
C LYS A 109 -3.76 1.18 -22.70
N THR A 110 -4.09 1.34 -21.41
CA THR A 110 -4.78 2.54 -20.93
C THR A 110 -3.82 3.72 -20.82
N GLU A 111 -4.27 4.91 -21.14
CA GLU A 111 -3.51 6.13 -20.92
C GLU A 111 -3.65 6.63 -19.49
N VAL A 112 -2.65 7.38 -19.03
CA VAL A 112 -2.72 8.12 -17.77
C VAL A 112 -3.58 9.35 -18.00
N THR A 113 -4.74 9.42 -17.36
CA THR A 113 -5.65 10.56 -17.50
C THR A 113 -5.24 11.70 -16.55
N PRO A 114 -5.67 12.96 -16.82
CA PRO A 114 -5.48 14.05 -15.86
C PRO A 114 -6.06 13.77 -14.48
N PHE A 115 -7.15 12.99 -14.41
CA PHE A 115 -7.72 12.55 -13.14
C PHE A 115 -6.78 11.58 -12.40
N ASN A 116 -6.12 10.64 -13.09
CA ASN A 116 -5.15 9.74 -12.44
C ASN A 116 -4.01 10.52 -11.77
N GLU A 117 -3.55 11.60 -12.41
CA GLU A 117 -2.54 12.47 -11.81
C GLU A 117 -3.06 13.22 -10.59
N LYS A 118 -4.24 13.82 -10.70
CA LYS A 118 -4.90 14.55 -9.61
C LYS A 118 -5.18 13.64 -8.42
N TYR A 119 -5.70 12.43 -8.67
CA TYR A 119 -5.97 11.45 -7.63
C TYR A 119 -4.70 10.97 -6.93
N SER A 120 -3.66 10.65 -7.70
CA SER A 120 -2.36 10.24 -7.15
C SER A 120 -1.76 11.33 -6.26
N LYS A 121 -1.79 12.59 -6.71
CA LYS A 121 -1.35 13.73 -5.91
C LYS A 121 -2.19 13.89 -4.64
N TRP A 122 -3.51 13.79 -4.74
CA TRP A 122 -4.41 13.85 -3.58
C TRP A 122 -4.10 12.76 -2.56
N MET A 123 -3.84 11.52 -3.00
CA MET A 123 -3.45 10.42 -2.11
C MET A 123 -2.16 10.74 -1.35
N PHE A 124 -1.16 11.32 -2.01
CA PHE A 124 0.09 11.72 -1.37
C PHE A 124 -0.11 12.86 -0.39
N ASP A 125 -0.80 13.93 -0.80
CA ASP A 125 -1.09 15.08 0.04
C ASP A 125 -1.88 14.67 1.31
N MET A 126 -2.86 13.78 1.17
CA MET A 126 -3.64 13.29 2.31
C MET A 126 -2.83 12.37 3.22
N THR A 127 -1.97 11.50 2.68
CA THR A 127 -1.07 10.66 3.48
C THR A 127 -0.12 11.53 4.29
N LYS A 128 0.46 12.57 3.68
CA LYS A 128 1.30 13.54 4.38
C LYS A 128 0.55 14.26 5.50
N ARG A 129 -0.69 14.72 5.25
CA ARG A 129 -1.53 15.38 6.26
C ARG A 129 -1.89 14.44 7.41
N VAL A 130 -2.21 13.18 7.13
CA VAL A 130 -2.43 12.13 8.13
C VAL A 130 -1.19 12.02 9.03
N HIS A 131 -0.02 11.92 8.43
CA HIS A 131 1.26 11.83 9.14
C HIS A 131 1.54 13.09 9.98
N ASP A 132 1.42 14.29 9.39
CA ASP A 132 1.69 15.57 10.07
C ASP A 132 0.72 15.83 11.23
N LYS A 133 -0.48 15.24 11.19
CA LYS A 133 -1.47 15.28 12.26
C LYS A 133 -1.16 14.30 13.40
N GLY A 134 -0.10 13.50 13.29
CA GLY A 134 0.29 12.48 14.26
C GLY A 134 -0.59 11.22 14.23
N ILE A 135 -1.43 11.06 13.20
CA ILE A 135 -2.23 9.86 13.01
C ILE A 135 -1.31 8.72 12.56
N LYS A 136 -1.40 7.59 13.22
CA LYS A 136 -0.53 6.45 12.98
C LYS A 136 -0.81 5.81 11.62
N ILE A 137 0.27 5.48 10.89
CA ILE A 137 0.21 4.84 9.58
C ILE A 137 0.82 3.45 9.65
N MET A 138 0.16 2.48 9.04
CA MET A 138 0.75 1.18 8.73
C MET A 138 0.94 1.02 7.23
N ALA A 139 2.03 0.37 6.82
CA ALA A 139 2.27 0.00 5.44
C ALA A 139 1.39 -1.19 5.07
N GLY A 140 0.63 -1.05 4.00
CA GLY A 140 -0.21 -2.11 3.44
C GLY A 140 -0.20 -2.06 1.93
N THR A 141 -0.32 -3.23 1.27
CA THR A 141 -0.20 -3.32 -0.19
C THR A 141 -1.41 -3.94 -0.85
N ASP A 142 -2.31 -4.54 -0.07
CA ASP A 142 -3.44 -5.33 -0.57
C ASP A 142 -2.99 -6.55 -1.43
N THR A 143 -1.72 -6.98 -1.26
CA THR A 143 -1.18 -8.16 -1.97
C THR A 143 -1.84 -9.46 -1.44
N PRO A 144 -2.08 -10.47 -2.28
CA PRO A 144 -1.71 -10.62 -3.68
C PRO A 144 -2.86 -10.25 -4.63
N ILE A 145 -2.76 -9.16 -5.34
CA ILE A 145 -3.69 -8.81 -6.42
C ILE A 145 -2.93 -8.28 -7.65
N TYR A 146 -3.24 -8.81 -8.81
CA TYR A 146 -2.72 -8.39 -10.12
C TYR A 146 -1.21 -8.11 -10.15
N PHE A 147 -0.81 -6.85 -10.07
CA PHE A 147 0.59 -6.40 -10.14
C PHE A 147 1.27 -6.26 -8.77
N LEU A 148 0.58 -6.56 -7.67
CA LEU A 148 1.13 -6.48 -6.32
C LEU A 148 1.66 -7.87 -5.90
N THR A 149 2.94 -8.10 -6.17
CA THR A 149 3.59 -9.38 -5.90
C THR A 149 4.00 -9.50 -4.44
N PRO A 150 3.81 -10.68 -3.80
CA PRO A 150 4.25 -10.91 -2.42
C PRO A 150 5.73 -10.59 -2.23
N GLY A 151 6.09 -10.05 -1.08
CA GLY A 151 7.43 -9.58 -0.75
C GLY A 151 7.77 -8.25 -1.43
N ARG A 152 7.82 -8.20 -2.74
CA ARG A 152 8.20 -7.02 -3.52
C ARG A 152 7.34 -5.79 -3.24
N SER A 153 6.02 -5.95 -3.25
CA SER A 153 5.09 -4.83 -3.14
C SER A 153 5.23 -4.07 -1.82
N LEU A 154 5.67 -4.70 -0.73
CA LEU A 154 5.93 -4.00 0.52
C LEU A 154 7.10 -3.02 0.40
N HIS A 155 8.19 -3.42 -0.24
CA HIS A 155 9.32 -2.51 -0.48
C HIS A 155 8.93 -1.32 -1.37
N GLU A 156 8.02 -1.53 -2.31
CA GLU A 156 7.47 -0.46 -3.14
C GLU A 156 6.59 0.49 -2.32
N GLU A 157 5.74 -0.06 -1.44
CA GLU A 157 4.92 0.76 -0.54
C GLU A 157 5.78 1.64 0.38
N LEU A 158 6.88 1.09 0.94
CA LEU A 158 7.82 1.88 1.75
C LEU A 158 8.41 3.05 0.94
N ALA A 159 8.81 2.79 -0.31
CA ALA A 159 9.35 3.84 -1.18
C ALA A 159 8.29 4.90 -1.50
N VAL A 160 7.06 4.51 -1.74
CA VAL A 160 5.95 5.44 -2.05
C VAL A 160 5.51 6.22 -0.80
N LEU A 161 5.58 5.65 0.40
CA LEU A 161 5.37 6.38 1.65
C LEU A 161 6.43 7.48 1.85
N VAL A 162 7.70 7.20 1.52
CA VAL A 162 8.76 8.23 1.56
C VAL A 162 8.51 9.31 0.51
N GLU A 163 8.10 8.95 -0.72
CA GLU A 163 7.72 9.92 -1.76
C GLU A 163 6.52 10.79 -1.32
N ALA A 164 5.59 10.23 -0.54
CA ALA A 164 4.47 10.96 0.05
C ALA A 164 4.88 11.89 1.21
N GLY A 165 6.15 11.86 1.65
CA GLY A 165 6.71 12.80 2.61
C GLY A 165 7.00 12.25 4.01
N LEU A 166 6.94 10.93 4.21
CA LEU A 166 7.46 10.29 5.41
C LEU A 166 8.99 10.20 5.33
N SER A 167 9.68 10.25 6.48
CA SER A 167 11.10 9.87 6.50
C SER A 167 11.27 8.36 6.28
N PRO A 168 12.45 7.91 5.80
CA PRO A 168 12.72 6.48 5.69
C PRO A 168 12.50 5.70 6.99
N LEU A 169 12.84 6.30 8.14
CA LEU A 169 12.61 5.68 9.44
C LEU A 169 11.12 5.50 9.74
N GLU A 170 10.29 6.49 9.41
CA GLU A 170 8.83 6.42 9.61
C GLU A 170 8.19 5.39 8.68
N ALA A 171 8.65 5.31 7.44
CA ALA A 171 8.20 4.27 6.51
C ALA A 171 8.56 2.86 7.01
N ILE A 172 9.78 2.66 7.55
CA ILE A 172 10.17 1.38 8.17
C ILE A 172 9.31 1.08 9.40
N LYS A 173 9.08 2.05 10.28
CA LYS A 173 8.19 1.90 11.43
C LYS A 173 6.77 1.51 11.00
N ALA A 174 6.27 2.06 9.91
CA ALA A 174 4.95 1.72 9.37
C ALA A 174 4.81 0.23 8.99
N ALA A 175 5.92 -0.45 8.69
CA ALA A 175 5.94 -1.88 8.37
C ALA A 175 6.45 -2.78 9.52
N THR A 176 6.84 -2.22 10.66
CA THR A 176 7.45 -2.98 11.76
C THR A 176 6.84 -2.64 13.12
N LYS A 177 7.26 -1.54 13.72
CA LYS A 177 6.82 -1.13 15.06
C LYS A 177 5.32 -0.82 15.13
N ASN A 178 4.81 -0.10 14.14
CA ASN A 178 3.42 0.35 14.14
C ASN A 178 2.42 -0.83 14.06
N PRO A 179 2.59 -1.84 13.17
CA PRO A 179 1.76 -3.04 13.22
C PRO A 179 1.87 -3.80 14.53
N ALA A 180 3.07 -3.90 15.12
CA ALA A 180 3.24 -4.55 16.41
C ALA A 180 2.42 -3.84 17.51
N GLU A 181 2.49 -2.52 17.56
CA GLU A 181 1.68 -1.71 18.49
C GLU A 181 0.17 -1.88 18.24
N TYR A 182 -0.26 -1.87 16.98
CA TYR A 182 -1.68 -2.05 16.64
C TYR A 182 -2.25 -3.38 17.12
N PHE A 183 -1.45 -4.44 17.04
CA PHE A 183 -1.84 -5.79 17.46
C PHE A 183 -1.50 -6.11 18.94
N ASN A 184 -0.99 -5.13 19.72
CA ASN A 184 -0.52 -5.29 21.10
C ASN A 184 0.61 -6.34 21.22
N LEU A 185 1.52 -6.38 20.24
CA LEU A 185 2.68 -7.29 20.17
C LEU A 185 4.02 -6.54 20.30
N GLU A 186 4.02 -5.27 20.72
CA GLU A 186 5.21 -4.41 20.78
C GLU A 186 6.28 -4.91 21.76
N ASN A 187 5.91 -5.78 22.70
CA ASN A 187 6.82 -6.43 23.63
C ASN A 187 7.42 -7.74 23.10
N GLU A 188 6.99 -8.18 21.90
CA GLU A 188 7.42 -9.43 21.28
C GLU A 188 8.12 -9.22 19.94
N LEU A 189 7.66 -8.22 19.13
CA LEU A 189 8.16 -7.99 17.78
C LEU A 189 8.07 -6.51 17.38
N GLY A 190 8.52 -6.17 16.17
CA GLY A 190 8.47 -4.82 15.60
C GLY A 190 9.66 -3.94 15.98
N SER A 191 10.48 -4.34 16.95
CA SER A 191 11.71 -3.65 17.34
C SER A 191 12.82 -4.64 17.71
N ILE A 192 14.08 -4.18 17.62
CA ILE A 192 15.25 -4.97 18.06
C ILE A 192 15.45 -4.69 19.55
N ALA A 193 14.94 -5.57 20.39
CA ALA A 193 15.03 -5.46 21.83
C ALA A 193 15.29 -6.84 22.47
N LYS A 194 15.85 -6.83 23.71
CA LYS A 194 16.04 -8.05 24.48
C LYS A 194 14.67 -8.71 24.75
N ASN A 195 14.60 -10.01 24.55
CA ASN A 195 13.43 -10.87 24.70
C ASN A 195 12.38 -10.75 23.56
N ASN A 196 12.59 -9.89 22.56
CA ASN A 196 11.78 -9.92 21.36
C ASN A 196 12.15 -11.13 20.48
N TRP A 197 11.24 -11.55 19.64
CA TRP A 197 11.48 -12.59 18.64
C TRP A 197 12.63 -12.18 17.70
N ALA A 198 13.49 -13.13 17.42
CA ALA A 198 14.58 -12.91 16.46
C ALA A 198 14.05 -13.06 15.02
N ASP A 199 13.24 -12.11 14.60
CA ASP A 199 12.76 -11.92 13.23
C ASP A 199 13.42 -10.66 12.67
N LEU A 200 14.54 -10.81 11.95
CA LEU A 200 15.41 -9.72 11.53
C LEU A 200 15.72 -9.82 10.03
N VAL A 201 15.88 -8.67 9.40
CA VAL A 201 16.41 -8.56 8.02
C VAL A 201 17.74 -7.82 8.08
N ILE A 202 18.79 -8.45 7.56
CA ILE A 202 20.14 -7.86 7.44
C ILE A 202 20.26 -7.32 6.01
N LEU A 203 20.65 -6.05 5.91
CA LEU A 203 20.73 -5.32 4.64
C LEU A 203 22.19 -4.98 4.31
N ASP A 204 22.54 -4.97 3.01
CA ASP A 204 23.88 -4.57 2.53
C ASP A 204 24.10 -3.06 2.54
N ALA A 205 23.03 -2.26 2.69
CA ALA A 205 23.12 -0.81 2.69
C ALA A 205 22.09 -0.18 3.64
N ASN A 206 22.39 1.04 4.10
CA ASN A 206 21.58 1.75 5.09
C ASN A 206 20.22 2.23 4.48
N PRO A 207 19.09 1.71 4.94
CA PRO A 207 17.76 2.10 4.45
C PRO A 207 17.33 3.50 4.92
N LEU A 208 18.00 4.08 5.90
CA LEU A 208 17.72 5.45 6.36
C LEU A 208 18.32 6.50 5.41
N VAL A 209 19.31 6.13 4.59
CA VAL A 209 19.89 6.99 3.55
C VAL A 209 19.05 6.90 2.27
N ASP A 210 18.63 5.70 1.90
CA ASP A 210 17.75 5.43 0.77
C ASP A 210 16.86 4.25 1.12
N ILE A 211 15.55 4.47 1.15
CA ILE A 211 14.56 3.43 1.49
C ILE A 211 14.62 2.24 0.53
N ASN A 212 15.08 2.43 -0.72
CA ASN A 212 15.26 1.33 -1.66
C ASN A 212 16.33 0.33 -1.22
N ASN A 213 17.19 0.68 -0.28
CA ASN A 213 18.15 -0.25 0.32
C ASN A 213 17.47 -1.37 1.11
N THR A 214 16.19 -1.26 1.47
CA THR A 214 15.41 -2.38 2.03
C THR A 214 15.33 -3.59 1.09
N LYS A 215 15.55 -3.39 -0.22
CA LYS A 215 15.59 -4.46 -1.24
C LYS A 215 16.93 -5.20 -1.28
N LYS A 216 17.98 -4.64 -0.69
CA LYS A 216 19.35 -5.20 -0.66
C LYS A 216 19.51 -6.14 0.53
N ILE A 217 18.74 -7.24 0.51
CA ILE A 217 18.72 -8.21 1.60
C ILE A 217 19.95 -9.11 1.51
N ASN A 218 20.81 -9.04 2.52
CA ASN A 218 21.97 -9.93 2.71
C ASN A 218 21.54 -11.24 3.34
N ALA A 219 20.82 -11.17 4.46
CA ALA A 219 20.35 -12.35 5.19
C ALA A 219 19.03 -12.06 5.90
N VAL A 220 18.34 -13.13 6.31
CA VAL A 220 17.12 -13.08 7.11
C VAL A 220 17.30 -13.99 8.32
N ILE A 221 16.89 -13.52 9.49
CA ILE A 221 16.72 -14.38 10.68
C ILE A 221 15.21 -14.51 10.90
N LYS A 222 14.71 -15.74 10.92
CA LYS A 222 13.31 -16.04 11.16
C LYS A 222 13.16 -16.99 12.33
N GLN A 223 12.54 -16.51 13.40
CA GLN A 223 12.40 -17.28 14.66
C GLN A 223 13.76 -17.84 15.15
N GLY A 224 14.82 -17.01 15.08
CA GLY A 224 16.17 -17.37 15.45
C GLY A 224 16.95 -18.19 14.42
N ASN A 225 16.34 -18.68 13.36
CA ASN A 225 17.03 -19.40 12.28
C ASN A 225 17.63 -18.42 11.28
N TYR A 226 18.92 -18.55 11.01
CA TYR A 226 19.66 -17.70 10.08
C TYR A 226 19.60 -18.27 8.66
N PHE A 227 19.22 -17.45 7.70
CA PHE A 227 19.20 -17.75 6.27
C PHE A 227 20.13 -16.76 5.57
N ASP A 228 21.25 -17.25 5.06
CA ASP A 228 22.16 -16.43 4.26
C ASP A 228 21.63 -16.20 2.84
N ARG A 229 22.35 -15.38 2.05
CA ARG A 229 21.92 -15.04 0.69
C ARG A 229 21.78 -16.27 -0.20
N THR A 230 22.68 -17.25 -0.08
CA THR A 230 22.63 -18.49 -0.86
C THR A 230 21.38 -19.29 -0.56
N GLN A 231 21.04 -19.44 0.69
CA GLN A 231 19.83 -20.15 1.11
C GLN A 231 18.55 -19.42 0.65
N LEU A 232 18.53 -18.07 0.73
CA LEU A 232 17.42 -17.27 0.24
C LEU A 232 17.27 -17.39 -1.28
N ASP A 233 18.35 -17.41 -2.04
CA ASP A 233 18.32 -17.59 -3.48
C ASP A 233 17.80 -18.96 -3.88
N LEU A 234 18.20 -20.01 -3.17
CA LEU A 234 17.66 -21.36 -3.35
C LEU A 234 16.14 -21.41 -3.12
N LEU A 235 15.63 -20.74 -2.09
CA LEU A 235 14.18 -20.64 -1.84
C LEU A 235 13.45 -19.93 -2.99
N LEU A 236 14.03 -18.85 -3.51
CA LEU A 236 13.46 -18.14 -4.66
C LEU A 236 13.47 -18.97 -5.95
N ASP A 237 14.54 -19.73 -6.19
CA ASP A 237 14.63 -20.60 -7.37
C ASP A 237 13.63 -21.77 -7.31
N GLN A 238 13.33 -22.29 -6.13
CA GLN A 238 12.27 -23.26 -5.95
C GLN A 238 10.90 -22.73 -6.40
N LEU A 239 10.61 -21.45 -6.14
CA LEU A 239 9.35 -20.82 -6.58
C LEU A 239 9.22 -20.76 -8.12
N LYS A 240 10.34 -20.58 -8.85
CA LYS A 240 10.34 -20.57 -10.33
C LYS A 240 10.05 -21.94 -10.93
N THR A 241 10.40 -23.00 -10.23
CA THR A 241 10.28 -24.40 -10.72
C THR A 241 8.96 -25.05 -10.32
N THR A 242 8.23 -24.49 -9.38
CA THR A 242 6.90 -24.99 -8.97
C THR A 242 5.89 -24.72 -10.09
N LYS A 243 5.51 -25.78 -10.80
CA LYS A 243 4.59 -25.74 -11.95
C LYS A 243 3.15 -25.58 -11.52
#